data_347a9e84cff07aabb97acec60b820fe0
#
_entry.id   347a9e84cff07aabb97acec60b820fe0
#
_cell.length_a   1.000
_cell.length_b   1.000
_cell.length_c   1.000
_cell.angle_alpha   90.00
_cell.angle_beta   90.00
_cell.angle_gamma   90.00
#
_symmetry.space_group_name_H-M   'P 1'
#
loop_
_entity.id
_entity.type
_entity.pdbx_description
1 polymer ?
#
loop_
_entity_poly.entity_id
_entity_poly.type
_entity_poly.pdbx_seq_one_letter_code
_entity_poly.pdbx_strand_id
1 'polypeptide(L)'
;MTSIKKATFNDVNLLASLSVEAFLPAHGHSSPEKDINTYLEANFSVKNFKKEIANPTFEYYLIYHHNKIAGFSKIIFNTPSAHIVGDTITKMERLYLLEEFYGLHLGTQLMNFNSELTKKNNQQGIWLEVWIENFRAIRFYKKMGFTVVGKANFRVSETHSNPNYIMYLDHKTNSDE
;
A
#
# COMPACT_ATOMS: atom_id res chain seq x y z
N MET A 1 14.21 -17.99 2.04
CA MET A 1 14.73 -17.03 1.04
C MET A 1 13.58 -16.13 0.61
N THR A 2 13.78 -14.81 0.59
CA THR A 2 12.78 -13.82 0.18
C THR A 2 13.21 -13.22 -1.16
N SER A 3 12.25 -12.93 -2.04
CA SER A 3 12.49 -12.21 -3.30
C SER A 3 11.36 -11.21 -3.57
N ILE A 4 11.71 -10.08 -4.19
CA ILE A 4 10.75 -9.05 -4.60
C ILE A 4 10.87 -8.87 -6.12
N LYS A 5 9.73 -8.85 -6.80
CA LYS A 5 9.67 -8.73 -8.27
C LYS A 5 8.65 -7.66 -8.66
N LYS A 6 8.96 -6.88 -9.70
CA LYS A 6 7.97 -5.99 -10.32
C LYS A 6 6.88 -6.85 -10.98
N ALA A 7 5.62 -6.55 -10.70
CA ALA A 7 4.50 -7.24 -11.32
C ALA A 7 4.38 -6.85 -12.81
N THR A 8 3.90 -7.79 -13.59
CA THR A 8 3.69 -7.66 -15.04
C THR A 8 2.24 -7.94 -15.39
N PHE A 9 1.89 -7.79 -16.65
CA PHE A 9 0.56 -8.11 -17.14
C PHE A 9 0.15 -9.58 -16.90
N ASN A 10 1.12 -10.50 -16.81
CA ASN A 10 0.87 -11.90 -16.49
C ASN A 10 0.44 -12.12 -15.02
N ASP A 11 0.66 -11.14 -14.15
CA ASP A 11 0.37 -11.25 -12.71
C ASP A 11 -1.01 -10.66 -12.33
N VAL A 12 -1.82 -10.18 -13.29
CA VAL A 12 -3.09 -9.51 -12.99
C VAL A 12 -4.10 -10.40 -12.27
N ASN A 13 -4.17 -11.70 -12.62
CA ASN A 13 -5.06 -12.64 -11.94
C ASN A 13 -4.59 -12.91 -10.50
N LEU A 14 -3.28 -13.03 -10.31
CA LEU A 14 -2.66 -13.18 -9.00
C LEU A 14 -2.91 -11.94 -8.13
N LEU A 15 -2.70 -10.74 -8.67
CA LEU A 15 -2.97 -9.48 -7.96
C LEU A 15 -4.44 -9.36 -7.54
N ALA A 16 -5.37 -9.77 -8.40
CA ALA A 16 -6.80 -9.73 -8.09
C ALA A 16 -7.14 -10.62 -6.89
N SER A 17 -6.75 -11.90 -6.92
CA SER A 17 -7.02 -12.84 -5.82
C SER A 17 -6.28 -12.47 -4.54
N LEU A 18 -5.00 -12.14 -4.64
CA LEU A 18 -4.14 -11.75 -3.51
C LEU A 18 -4.67 -10.49 -2.80
N SER A 19 -5.20 -9.53 -3.58
CA SER A 19 -5.74 -8.28 -3.01
C SER A 19 -6.97 -8.54 -2.15
N VAL A 20 -7.90 -9.37 -2.61
CA VAL A 20 -9.10 -9.73 -1.85
C VAL A 20 -8.71 -10.47 -0.57
N GLU A 21 -7.84 -11.48 -0.69
CA GLU A 21 -7.42 -12.32 0.43
C GLU A 21 -6.68 -11.51 1.51
N ALA A 22 -5.79 -10.59 1.11
CA ALA A 22 -5.06 -9.77 2.06
C ALA A 22 -5.87 -8.58 2.63
N PHE A 23 -6.88 -8.08 1.91
CA PHE A 23 -7.70 -6.95 2.33
C PHE A 23 -8.75 -7.33 3.38
N LEU A 24 -9.44 -8.45 3.19
CA LEU A 24 -10.60 -8.82 4.01
C LEU A 24 -10.30 -8.94 5.50
N PRO A 25 -9.19 -9.55 5.96
CA PRO A 25 -8.88 -9.64 7.39
C PRO A 25 -8.72 -8.28 8.08
N ALA A 26 -8.16 -7.30 7.37
CA ALA A 26 -7.90 -5.98 7.92
C ALA A 26 -9.06 -4.99 7.77
N HIS A 27 -9.86 -5.13 6.72
CA HIS A 27 -10.84 -4.12 6.29
C HIS A 27 -12.26 -4.64 6.07
N GLY A 28 -12.48 -5.96 6.02
CA GLY A 28 -13.79 -6.54 5.72
C GLY A 28 -14.89 -6.13 6.71
N HIS A 29 -14.51 -5.74 7.93
CA HIS A 29 -15.42 -5.27 8.98
C HIS A 29 -15.51 -3.73 9.09
N SER A 30 -14.78 -2.99 8.24
CA SER A 30 -14.71 -1.52 8.31
C SER A 30 -15.95 -0.82 7.75
N SER A 31 -16.81 -1.54 7.04
CA SER A 31 -18.01 -1.03 6.38
C SER A 31 -19.02 -2.15 6.20
N PRO A 32 -20.31 -1.86 5.90
CA PRO A 32 -21.29 -2.88 5.56
C PRO A 32 -20.82 -3.80 4.43
N GLU A 33 -21.14 -5.08 4.50
CA GLU A 33 -20.70 -6.11 3.54
C GLU A 33 -20.96 -5.72 2.07
N LYS A 34 -22.13 -5.14 1.79
CA LYS A 34 -22.47 -4.65 0.45
C LYS A 34 -21.47 -3.61 -0.06
N ASP A 35 -21.06 -2.68 0.80
CA ASP A 35 -20.13 -1.61 0.44
C ASP A 35 -18.71 -2.19 0.23
N ILE A 36 -18.30 -3.14 1.08
CA ILE A 36 -17.05 -3.88 0.90
C ILE A 36 -17.05 -4.61 -0.44
N ASN A 37 -18.10 -5.36 -0.78
CA ASN A 37 -18.18 -6.09 -2.05
C ASN A 37 -18.12 -5.16 -3.25
N THR A 38 -18.82 -4.03 -3.20
CA THR A 38 -18.75 -2.98 -4.24
C THR A 38 -17.33 -2.45 -4.41
N TYR A 39 -16.64 -2.19 -3.30
CA TYR A 39 -15.24 -1.75 -3.31
C TYR A 39 -14.31 -2.80 -3.94
N LEU A 40 -14.46 -4.08 -3.55
CA LEU A 40 -13.65 -5.17 -4.08
C LEU A 40 -13.83 -5.33 -5.60
N GLU A 41 -15.07 -5.32 -6.09
CA GLU A 41 -15.36 -5.41 -7.51
C GLU A 41 -14.75 -4.24 -8.31
N ALA A 42 -14.88 -3.02 -7.80
CA ALA A 42 -14.36 -1.83 -8.47
C ALA A 42 -12.82 -1.80 -8.50
N ASN A 43 -12.16 -2.20 -7.40
CA ASN A 43 -10.73 -1.99 -7.21
C ASN A 43 -9.87 -3.25 -7.40
N PHE A 44 -10.40 -4.45 -7.12
CA PHE A 44 -9.63 -5.70 -7.12
C PHE A 44 -10.06 -6.68 -8.21
N SER A 45 -10.85 -6.21 -9.18
CA SER A 45 -11.17 -7.02 -10.35
C SER A 45 -9.97 -7.14 -11.31
N VAL A 46 -9.89 -8.26 -12.01
CA VAL A 46 -8.91 -8.49 -13.09
C VAL A 46 -8.94 -7.36 -14.12
N LYS A 47 -10.16 -6.88 -14.45
CA LYS A 47 -10.36 -5.75 -15.38
C LYS A 47 -9.66 -4.47 -14.87
N ASN A 48 -9.77 -4.18 -13.57
CA ASN A 48 -9.11 -3.01 -12.99
C ASN A 48 -7.59 -3.18 -12.99
N PHE A 49 -7.06 -4.34 -12.57
CA PHE A 49 -5.61 -4.59 -12.59
C PHE A 49 -5.01 -4.54 -13.99
N LYS A 50 -5.73 -4.98 -15.03
CA LYS A 50 -5.30 -4.81 -16.43
C LYS A 50 -5.09 -3.34 -16.80
N LYS A 51 -5.99 -2.45 -16.37
CA LYS A 51 -5.87 -1.02 -16.60
C LYS A 51 -4.71 -0.42 -15.82
N GLU A 52 -4.57 -0.79 -14.55
CA GLU A 52 -3.54 -0.23 -13.67
C GLU A 52 -2.13 -0.67 -14.07
N ILE A 53 -1.93 -1.94 -14.41
CA ILE A 53 -0.62 -2.45 -14.90
C ILE A 53 -0.23 -1.84 -16.26
N ALA A 54 -1.19 -1.53 -17.11
CA ALA A 54 -0.93 -0.85 -18.38
C ALA A 54 -0.56 0.63 -18.21
N ASN A 55 -0.84 1.23 -17.06
CA ASN A 55 -0.51 2.61 -16.77
C ASN A 55 0.89 2.70 -16.13
N PRO A 56 1.88 3.33 -16.78
CA PRO A 56 3.26 3.42 -16.26
C PRO A 56 3.38 4.23 -14.95
N THR A 57 2.34 4.97 -14.57
CA THR A 57 2.31 5.71 -13.30
C THR A 57 2.19 4.79 -12.09
N PHE A 58 1.61 3.61 -12.26
CA PHE A 58 1.37 2.67 -11.17
C PHE A 58 2.42 1.58 -11.18
N GLU A 59 3.10 1.42 -10.05
CA GLU A 59 4.09 0.37 -9.88
C GLU A 59 3.67 -0.63 -8.81
N TYR A 60 3.66 -1.90 -9.19
CA TYR A 60 3.32 -3.02 -8.32
C TYR A 60 4.54 -3.90 -8.11
N TYR A 61 4.81 -4.28 -6.85
CA TYR A 61 5.88 -5.19 -6.47
C TYR A 61 5.35 -6.34 -5.65
N LEU A 62 5.62 -7.56 -6.10
CA LEU A 62 5.23 -8.82 -5.46
C LEU A 62 6.37 -9.29 -4.56
N ILE A 63 6.06 -9.68 -3.32
CA ILE A 63 7.04 -10.30 -2.40
C ILE A 63 6.73 -11.77 -2.24
N TYR A 64 7.78 -12.60 -2.39
CA TYR A 64 7.74 -14.04 -2.24
C TYR A 64 8.59 -14.46 -1.04
N HIS A 65 8.15 -15.49 -0.32
CA HIS A 65 8.87 -16.15 0.74
C HIS A 65 8.91 -17.65 0.46
N HIS A 66 10.13 -18.24 0.36
CA HIS A 66 10.31 -19.64 -0.06
C HIS A 66 9.50 -20.02 -1.32
N ASN A 67 9.56 -19.17 -2.35
CA ASN A 67 8.83 -19.28 -3.63
C ASN A 67 7.29 -19.21 -3.53
N LYS A 68 6.72 -18.97 -2.35
CA LYS A 68 5.29 -18.71 -2.18
C LYS A 68 5.02 -17.21 -2.18
N ILE A 69 3.95 -16.80 -2.86
CA ILE A 69 3.51 -15.39 -2.81
C ILE A 69 3.11 -15.03 -1.37
N ALA A 70 3.64 -13.93 -0.86
CA ALA A 70 3.37 -13.50 0.50
C ALA A 70 2.62 -12.16 0.56
N GLY A 71 2.68 -11.37 -0.50
CA GLY A 71 2.02 -10.07 -0.53
C GLY A 71 2.49 -9.18 -1.67
N PHE A 72 2.10 -7.91 -1.61
CA PHE A 72 2.50 -6.93 -2.62
C PHE A 72 2.44 -5.50 -2.10
N SER A 73 3.07 -4.58 -2.83
CA SER A 73 2.88 -3.13 -2.68
C SER A 73 2.46 -2.48 -3.99
N LYS A 74 1.72 -1.36 -3.89
CA LYS A 74 1.44 -0.42 -4.98
C LYS A 74 1.97 0.95 -4.59
N ILE A 75 2.83 1.51 -5.43
CA ILE A 75 3.36 2.87 -5.28
C ILE A 75 3.08 3.71 -6.53
N ILE A 76 2.97 5.02 -6.34
CA ILE A 76 2.68 6.01 -7.38
C ILE A 76 3.64 7.18 -7.16
N PHE A 77 4.57 7.37 -8.09
CA PHE A 77 5.53 8.48 -8.01
C PHE A 77 4.88 9.84 -8.28
N ASN A 78 5.50 10.90 -7.78
CA ASN A 78 5.10 12.29 -8.02
C ASN A 78 3.62 12.54 -7.75
N THR A 79 3.14 12.01 -6.63
CA THR A 79 1.75 12.14 -6.20
C THR A 79 1.69 13.06 -4.98
N PRO A 80 1.36 14.35 -5.14
CA PRO A 80 1.31 15.31 -4.05
C PRO A 80 0.18 15.00 -3.05
N SER A 81 0.32 15.52 -1.84
CA SER A 81 -0.69 15.48 -0.78
C SER A 81 -0.89 16.89 -0.22
N ALA A 82 -2.14 17.27 0.04
CA ALA A 82 -2.46 18.59 0.62
C ALA A 82 -1.83 18.82 2.01
N HIS A 83 -1.35 17.77 2.66
CA HIS A 83 -0.76 17.81 4.01
C HIS A 83 0.78 17.80 4.03
N ILE A 84 1.42 17.75 2.86
CA ILE A 84 2.88 17.60 2.72
C ILE A 84 3.38 18.60 1.71
N VAL A 85 4.42 19.33 2.06
CA VAL A 85 5.06 20.29 1.16
C VAL A 85 5.96 19.54 0.17
N GLY A 86 5.75 19.77 -1.12
CA GLY A 86 6.55 19.21 -2.23
C GLY A 86 5.72 18.34 -3.17
N ASP A 87 6.17 18.27 -4.42
CA ASP A 87 5.50 17.56 -5.51
C ASP A 87 6.19 16.24 -5.86
N THR A 88 7.46 16.09 -5.48
CA THR A 88 8.27 14.89 -5.72
C THR A 88 8.18 13.92 -4.55
N ILE A 89 6.96 13.54 -4.20
CA ILE A 89 6.67 12.56 -3.15
C ILE A 89 5.90 11.37 -3.72
N THR A 90 6.10 10.20 -3.14
CA THR A 90 5.46 8.96 -3.58
C THR A 90 4.28 8.62 -2.69
N LYS A 91 3.13 8.30 -3.29
CA LYS A 91 2.02 7.65 -2.57
C LYS A 91 2.26 6.14 -2.53
N MET A 92 2.29 5.56 -1.33
CA MET A 92 2.12 4.12 -1.15
C MET A 92 0.65 3.83 -0.94
N GLU A 93 -0.02 3.40 -2.01
CA GLU A 93 -1.46 3.18 -1.96
C GLU A 93 -1.82 1.85 -1.31
N ARG A 94 -0.96 0.83 -1.45
CA ARG A 94 -1.17 -0.50 -0.87
C ARG A 94 0.15 -1.09 -0.40
N LEU A 95 0.11 -1.73 0.76
CA LEU A 95 1.14 -2.64 1.26
C LEU A 95 0.42 -3.76 2.00
N TYR A 96 0.24 -4.88 1.34
CA TYR A 96 -0.55 -6.01 1.82
C TYR A 96 0.29 -7.27 1.94
N LEU A 97 0.06 -8.01 3.02
CA LEU A 97 0.61 -9.34 3.24
C LEU A 97 -0.53 -10.30 3.58
N LEU A 98 -0.42 -11.54 3.18
CA LEU A 98 -1.27 -12.62 3.66
C LEU A 98 -0.97 -12.92 5.12
N GLU A 99 -2.01 -13.27 5.90
CA GLU A 99 -1.90 -13.47 7.34
C GLU A 99 -0.91 -14.56 7.75
N GLU A 100 -0.82 -15.63 6.96
CA GLU A 100 0.12 -16.74 7.21
C GLU A 100 1.60 -16.31 7.19
N PHE A 101 1.89 -15.13 6.61
CA PHE A 101 3.25 -14.58 6.54
C PHE A 101 3.50 -13.44 7.56
N TYR A 102 2.55 -13.18 8.47
CA TYR A 102 2.77 -12.18 9.51
C TYR A 102 3.86 -12.63 10.49
N GLY A 103 4.58 -11.67 11.07
CA GLY A 103 5.67 -11.96 12.00
C GLY A 103 7.01 -12.34 11.35
N LEU A 104 7.05 -12.56 10.03
CA LEU A 104 8.28 -12.92 9.29
C LEU A 104 9.07 -11.72 8.76
N HIS A 105 8.79 -10.52 9.23
CA HIS A 105 9.42 -9.26 8.81
C HIS A 105 9.35 -8.95 7.31
N LEU A 106 8.45 -9.62 6.56
CA LEU A 106 8.31 -9.39 5.12
C LEU A 106 7.75 -8.00 4.79
N GLY A 107 6.86 -7.47 5.65
CA GLY A 107 6.40 -6.09 5.52
C GLY A 107 7.54 -5.07 5.63
N THR A 108 8.48 -5.29 6.56
CA THR A 108 9.68 -4.46 6.70
C THR A 108 10.56 -4.55 5.46
N GLN A 109 10.78 -5.76 4.93
CA GLN A 109 11.59 -5.96 3.72
C GLN A 109 10.96 -5.26 2.51
N LEU A 110 9.64 -5.39 2.32
CA LEU A 110 8.93 -4.74 1.22
C LEU A 110 8.91 -3.21 1.38
N MET A 111 8.74 -2.70 2.61
CA MET A 111 8.79 -1.27 2.91
C MET A 111 10.17 -0.69 2.63
N ASN A 112 11.24 -1.35 3.09
CA ASN A 112 12.61 -0.92 2.84
C ASN A 112 12.93 -0.92 1.34
N PHE A 113 12.48 -1.94 0.60
CA PHE A 113 12.61 -1.97 -0.86
C PHE A 113 11.95 -0.76 -1.51
N ASN A 114 10.70 -0.46 -1.14
CA ASN A 114 9.99 0.71 -1.67
C ASN A 114 10.70 2.03 -1.29
N SER A 115 11.22 2.13 -0.06
CA SER A 115 11.96 3.31 0.40
C SER A 115 13.24 3.54 -0.44
N GLU A 116 14.03 2.50 -0.66
CA GLU A 116 15.23 2.60 -1.49
C GLU A 116 14.89 2.91 -2.96
N LEU A 117 13.82 2.33 -3.48
CA LEU A 117 13.35 2.60 -4.85
C LEU A 117 12.92 4.07 -5.01
N THR A 118 12.18 4.61 -4.04
CA THR A 118 11.73 6.00 -4.08
C THR A 118 12.91 6.98 -3.95
N LYS A 119 13.88 6.71 -3.09
CA LYS A 119 15.13 7.49 -3.00
C LYS A 119 15.89 7.51 -4.33
N LYS A 120 16.05 6.34 -4.98
CA LYS A 120 16.70 6.21 -6.30
C LYS A 120 15.98 7.00 -7.41
N ASN A 121 14.67 7.22 -7.25
CA ASN A 121 13.87 8.04 -8.16
C ASN A 121 13.71 9.49 -7.68
N ASN A 122 14.62 9.97 -6.83
CA ASN A 122 14.69 11.34 -6.32
C ASN A 122 13.39 11.82 -5.64
N GLN A 123 12.64 10.90 -5.03
CA GLN A 123 11.46 11.26 -4.25
C GLN A 123 11.89 11.74 -2.86
N GLN A 124 11.23 12.76 -2.35
CA GLN A 124 11.53 13.37 -1.05
C GLN A 124 11.03 12.51 0.13
N GLY A 125 10.06 11.63 -0.12
CA GLY A 125 9.49 10.77 0.89
C GLY A 125 8.34 9.93 0.38
N ILE A 126 7.74 9.16 1.30
CA ILE A 126 6.59 8.30 1.03
C ILE A 126 5.45 8.71 1.94
N TRP A 127 4.25 8.86 1.38
CA TRP A 127 3.04 9.06 2.15
C TRP A 127 1.99 8.00 1.88
N LEU A 128 1.09 7.81 2.84
CA LEU A 128 0.02 6.83 2.76
C LEU A 128 -1.20 7.28 3.57
N GLU A 129 -2.32 6.63 3.29
CA GLU A 129 -3.53 6.71 4.08
C GLU A 129 -3.73 5.38 4.83
N VAL A 130 -4.04 5.45 6.12
CA VAL A 130 -4.32 4.27 6.94
C VAL A 130 -5.57 4.50 7.78
N TRP A 131 -6.48 3.52 7.76
CA TRP A 131 -7.69 3.56 8.59
C TRP A 131 -7.33 3.67 10.08
N ILE A 132 -8.00 4.62 10.78
CA ILE A 132 -7.64 4.94 12.18
C ILE A 132 -7.79 3.76 13.14
N GLU A 133 -8.61 2.75 12.81
CA GLU A 133 -8.80 1.54 13.60
C GLU A 133 -7.85 0.40 13.20
N ASN A 134 -7.08 0.55 12.15
CA ASN A 134 -6.04 -0.42 11.79
C ASN A 134 -4.78 -0.22 12.64
N PHE A 135 -4.90 -0.49 13.95
CA PHE A 135 -3.84 -0.27 14.94
C PHE A 135 -2.56 -1.03 14.61
N ARG A 136 -2.67 -2.21 13.98
CA ARG A 136 -1.50 -3.00 13.57
C ARG A 136 -0.69 -2.28 12.51
N ALA A 137 -1.35 -1.80 11.44
CA ALA A 137 -0.68 -1.05 10.39
C ALA A 137 -0.10 0.27 10.91
N ILE A 138 -0.84 1.00 11.75
CA ILE A 138 -0.36 2.26 12.34
C ILE A 138 0.91 2.03 13.15
N ARG A 139 0.96 0.99 14.00
CA ARG A 139 2.16 0.63 14.78
C ARG A 139 3.33 0.27 13.86
N PHE A 140 3.05 -0.49 12.79
CA PHE A 140 4.06 -0.85 11.80
C PHE A 140 4.65 0.39 11.12
N TYR A 141 3.81 1.30 10.59
CA TYR A 141 4.30 2.50 9.92
C TYR A 141 5.05 3.44 10.87
N LYS A 142 4.59 3.61 12.12
CA LYS A 142 5.35 4.37 13.14
C LYS A 142 6.72 3.77 13.39
N LYS A 143 6.83 2.43 13.49
CA LYS A 143 8.13 1.74 13.64
C LYS A 143 9.03 1.94 12.42
N MET A 144 8.45 2.12 11.22
CA MET A 144 9.20 2.42 9.99
C MET A 144 9.56 3.90 9.83
N GLY A 145 9.27 4.74 10.83
CA GLY A 145 9.62 6.17 10.83
C GLY A 145 8.54 7.11 10.28
N PHE A 146 7.36 6.61 9.94
CA PHE A 146 6.25 7.45 9.51
C PHE A 146 5.66 8.24 10.68
N THR A 147 5.31 9.50 10.41
CA THR A 147 4.57 10.37 11.34
C THR A 147 3.20 10.72 10.79
N VAL A 148 2.22 10.96 11.67
CA VAL A 148 0.90 11.45 11.26
C VAL A 148 1.00 12.92 10.91
N VAL A 149 0.64 13.28 9.68
CA VAL A 149 0.68 14.66 9.17
C VAL A 149 -0.69 15.23 8.85
N GLY A 150 -1.74 14.40 8.86
CA GLY A 150 -3.10 14.84 8.59
C GLY A 150 -4.14 13.74 8.74
N LYS A 151 -5.36 14.07 8.38
CA LYS A 151 -6.51 13.16 8.34
C LYS A 151 -7.25 13.31 7.01
N ALA A 152 -7.84 12.22 6.54
CA ALA A 152 -8.70 12.18 5.36
C ALA A 152 -9.86 11.23 5.59
N ASN A 153 -10.89 11.35 4.77
CA ASN A 153 -11.98 10.36 4.70
C ASN A 153 -11.75 9.50 3.47
N PHE A 154 -11.51 8.22 3.69
CA PHE A 154 -11.37 7.24 2.62
C PHE A 154 -12.75 6.76 2.19
N ARG A 155 -13.12 7.04 0.95
CA ARG A 155 -14.41 6.65 0.40
C ARG A 155 -14.43 5.16 0.05
N VAL A 156 -15.26 4.39 0.74
CA VAL A 156 -15.48 2.96 0.49
C VAL A 156 -16.59 2.75 -0.54
N SER A 157 -17.68 3.52 -0.42
CA SER A 157 -18.82 3.50 -1.33
C SER A 157 -19.41 4.90 -1.51
N GLU A 158 -20.54 5.03 -2.20
CA GLU A 158 -21.27 6.31 -2.31
C GLU A 158 -21.80 6.79 -0.96
N THR A 159 -22.11 5.86 -0.06
CA THR A 159 -22.76 6.13 1.21
C THR A 159 -21.87 5.95 2.43
N HIS A 160 -20.64 5.42 2.25
CA HIS A 160 -19.75 5.11 3.38
C HIS A 160 -18.31 5.56 3.15
N SER A 161 -17.76 6.21 4.17
CA SER A 161 -16.36 6.63 4.22
C SER A 161 -15.75 6.29 5.57
N ASN A 162 -14.50 5.84 5.56
CA ASN A 162 -13.73 5.53 6.76
C ASN A 162 -12.74 6.68 7.07
N PRO A 163 -12.64 7.12 8.33
CA PRO A 163 -11.64 8.10 8.72
C PRO A 163 -10.23 7.47 8.66
N ASN A 164 -9.31 8.15 8.00
CA ASN A 164 -7.93 7.71 7.84
C ASN A 164 -6.96 8.76 8.41
N TYR A 165 -5.82 8.29 8.92
CA TYR A 165 -4.63 9.13 9.07
C TYR A 165 -3.89 9.22 7.74
N ILE A 166 -3.35 10.41 7.45
CA ILE A 166 -2.29 10.58 6.47
C ILE A 166 -0.98 10.51 7.20
N MET A 167 -0.11 9.57 6.79
CA MET A 167 1.20 9.37 7.40
C MET A 167 2.30 9.62 6.35
N TYR A 168 3.43 10.18 6.79
CA TYR A 168 4.54 10.55 5.93
C TYR A 168 5.88 10.09 6.51
N LEU A 169 6.72 9.55 5.64
CA LEU A 169 8.13 9.23 5.87
C LEU A 169 8.98 10.18 5.03
N ASP A 170 9.67 11.11 5.68
CA ASP A 170 10.62 12.01 5.02
C ASP A 170 11.98 11.31 4.87
N HIS A 171 12.50 11.28 3.64
CA HIS A 171 13.81 10.67 3.37
C HIS A 171 14.99 11.51 3.86
N LYS A 172 14.80 12.81 4.10
CA LYS A 172 15.86 13.70 4.60
C LYS A 172 16.14 13.49 6.07
N THR A 173 15.09 13.23 6.87
CA THR A 173 15.26 13.03 8.32
C THR A 173 15.91 11.71 8.70
N ASN A 174 15.97 10.74 7.77
CA ASN A 174 16.58 9.42 8.00
C ASN A 174 18.00 9.28 7.39
N SER A 175 18.61 10.38 6.95
CA SER A 175 19.95 10.36 6.34
C SER A 175 21.07 10.80 7.31
N ASP A 176 20.72 11.21 8.54
CA ASP A 176 21.63 11.80 9.51
C ASP A 176 21.90 10.89 10.74
N GLU A 177 21.67 9.56 10.64
CA GLU A 177 22.09 8.59 11.66
C GLU A 177 23.16 7.61 11.14
#